data_c59c8b5e5b767675246102a8c1649160
#
_entry.id   c59c8b5e5b767675246102a8c1649160
#
_cell.length_a   1.000
_cell.length_b   1.000
_cell.length_c   1.000
_cell.angle_alpha   90.00
_cell.angle_beta   90.00
_cell.angle_gamma   90.00
#
_symmetry.space_group_name_H-M   'P 1'
#
loop_
_entity.id
_entity.type
_entity.pdbx_description
1 polymer ?
#
loop_
_entity_poly.entity_id
_entity_poly.type
_entity_poly.pdbx_seq_one_letter_code
_entity_poly.pdbx_strand_id
1 'polypeptide(L)'
;MLRIQKIYTGPLIAGLDTAYFRGGEARDGAISAKADERVSFDTYFNAFSYTKYRSYTRVEEVNLTLTIDGEARVALCTFDGKEEAIIDEKLCTGGTVMLSASLSALPELGILYPVIMPVTEVFIRDGEYSADVVGDDVNLAIAICTYRREDAVLHNLEILSSYDFSKINRTIVVDNGNTLSRVAIESDFVKLYPNKNFGGSAGFTRGIIEAYRAGFSHVILMDDDVVIYPEALERMSVFVSILKDECKNAHLSAAMLSSTKPYYQHEMGARWDGQRIESFKNALDIRERGALIENLRDEPLEYGAWWCFCLPLTDVRDFGLPLPLFIKFDDVEYGTRCTKNAPIITMNGVAVSHEDFDRKYGIYLEYYNVRNQLITLALRKRYTALGCIGRLAKASAKNLFLYRYSAMQPIFRAFEDFLLGADHLMTLDAEELNRSLIMNNPKASPLEEIPGWVAGMKETFTPHGASIFKKIGIVLTLGGHLIPSFMCKKQLAAFPLPDAKFGYSFRHLRTIQYQLGSDTGYEFKRSFKSFMKALGKCIALSFKILFKFGRAKRSFKRAENRITSLEFWDEYLSL
;
A
#
# COMPACT_ATOMS: atom_id res chain seq x y z
N MET A 1 -33.22 -6.15 -6.42
CA MET A 1 -31.86 -6.73 -6.30
C MET A 1 -30.84 -5.62 -6.20
N LEU A 2 -29.85 -5.76 -5.33
CA LEU A 2 -28.74 -4.82 -5.17
C LEU A 2 -27.62 -5.21 -6.16
N ARG A 3 -27.14 -4.27 -7.00
CA ARG A 3 -25.94 -4.50 -7.81
C ARG A 3 -24.70 -4.54 -6.89
N ILE A 4 -23.92 -5.61 -6.97
CA ILE A 4 -22.76 -5.83 -6.10
C ILE A 4 -21.43 -5.79 -6.85
N GLN A 5 -21.46 -5.94 -8.18
CA GLN A 5 -20.28 -5.81 -9.03
C GLN A 5 -20.71 -5.58 -10.49
N LYS A 6 -20.14 -4.59 -11.14
CA LYS A 6 -20.25 -4.39 -12.60
C LYS A 6 -19.20 -5.24 -13.33
N ILE A 7 -19.54 -5.72 -14.53
CA ILE A 7 -18.60 -6.38 -15.46
C ILE A 7 -18.08 -5.33 -16.44
N TYR A 8 -16.78 -5.25 -16.58
CA TYR A 8 -16.13 -4.42 -17.58
C TYR A 8 -16.23 -5.09 -18.95
N THR A 9 -16.77 -4.38 -19.92
CA THR A 9 -16.88 -4.79 -21.33
C THR A 9 -15.73 -4.25 -22.20
N GLY A 10 -14.65 -3.85 -21.58
CA GLY A 10 -13.41 -3.39 -22.21
C GLY A 10 -12.36 -3.08 -21.16
N PRO A 11 -11.08 -3.08 -21.54
CA PRO A 11 -9.99 -2.81 -20.59
C PRO A 11 -9.92 -1.32 -20.27
N LEU A 12 -9.74 -0.97 -18.99
CA LEU A 12 -9.38 0.39 -18.57
C LEU A 12 -7.86 0.65 -18.74
N ILE A 13 -7.07 -0.41 -18.79
CA ILE A 13 -5.61 -0.33 -18.97
C ILE A 13 -5.29 -0.88 -20.36
N ALA A 14 -4.80 -0.02 -21.23
CA ALA A 14 -4.44 -0.41 -22.59
C ALA A 14 -3.40 -1.55 -22.59
N GLY A 15 -3.67 -2.60 -23.40
CA GLY A 15 -2.80 -3.77 -23.53
C GLY A 15 -2.87 -4.76 -22.36
N LEU A 16 -3.85 -4.63 -21.46
CA LEU A 16 -4.09 -5.55 -20.36
C LEU A 16 -5.48 -6.24 -20.45
N ASP A 17 -5.92 -6.57 -21.66
CA ASP A 17 -7.24 -7.20 -21.90
C ASP A 17 -7.45 -8.46 -21.05
N THR A 18 -6.40 -9.26 -20.88
CA THR A 18 -6.45 -10.53 -20.12
C THR A 18 -6.73 -10.38 -18.62
N ALA A 19 -6.69 -9.15 -18.08
CA ALA A 19 -7.16 -8.87 -16.73
C ALA A 19 -8.67 -8.56 -16.65
N TYR A 20 -9.31 -8.39 -17.83
CA TYR A 20 -10.74 -8.06 -17.95
C TYR A 20 -11.54 -9.17 -18.66
N PHE A 21 -11.02 -9.75 -19.73
CA PHE A 21 -11.65 -10.85 -20.46
C PHE A 21 -10.60 -11.67 -21.21
N ARG A 22 -10.98 -12.87 -21.65
CA ARG A 22 -10.17 -13.76 -22.47
C ARG A 22 -10.99 -14.17 -23.69
N GLY A 23 -10.39 -14.04 -24.89
CA GLY A 23 -11.08 -14.23 -26.17
C GLY A 23 -11.95 -13.03 -26.56
N GLY A 24 -12.24 -12.89 -27.85
CA GLY A 24 -12.91 -11.72 -28.40
C GLY A 24 -12.02 -10.46 -28.45
N GLU A 25 -12.60 -9.36 -28.87
CA GLU A 25 -11.94 -8.06 -29.02
C GLU A 25 -12.79 -6.95 -28.38
N ALA A 26 -12.16 -6.02 -27.66
CA ALA A 26 -12.83 -4.82 -27.17
C ALA A 26 -13.07 -3.85 -28.34
N ARG A 27 -14.32 -3.52 -28.61
CA ARG A 27 -14.72 -2.65 -29.72
C ARG A 27 -15.96 -1.83 -29.36
N ASP A 28 -15.87 -0.52 -29.50
CA ASP A 28 -17.00 0.41 -29.33
C ASP A 28 -17.77 0.24 -28.00
N GLY A 29 -17.02 0.03 -26.89
CA GLY A 29 -17.59 -0.17 -25.55
C GLY A 29 -18.21 -1.54 -25.29
N ALA A 30 -18.00 -2.50 -26.18
CA ALA A 30 -18.45 -3.87 -26.06
C ALA A 30 -17.29 -4.86 -26.30
N ILE A 31 -17.50 -6.13 -25.94
CA ILE A 31 -16.61 -7.20 -26.39
C ILE A 31 -17.28 -7.91 -27.55
N SER A 32 -16.63 -7.89 -28.71
CA SER A 32 -17.07 -8.63 -29.91
C SER A 32 -16.39 -9.99 -29.98
N ALA A 33 -17.13 -11.01 -30.40
CA ALA A 33 -16.59 -12.34 -30.66
C ALA A 33 -17.30 -12.99 -31.85
N LYS A 34 -16.54 -13.74 -32.66
CA LYS A 34 -17.06 -14.47 -33.79
C LYS A 34 -17.73 -15.78 -33.34
N ALA A 35 -18.51 -16.39 -34.22
CA ALA A 35 -19.05 -17.73 -33.97
C ALA A 35 -17.92 -18.68 -33.55
N ASP A 36 -18.21 -19.54 -32.56
CA ASP A 36 -17.31 -20.51 -31.94
C ASP A 36 -16.09 -19.94 -31.20
N GLU A 37 -15.96 -18.62 -31.11
CA GLU A 37 -14.90 -17.97 -30.35
C GLU A 37 -15.28 -17.81 -28.85
N ARG A 38 -14.72 -18.67 -28.00
CA ARG A 38 -15.00 -18.63 -26.54
C ARG A 38 -14.54 -17.32 -25.91
N VAL A 39 -15.46 -16.62 -25.22
CA VAL A 39 -15.14 -15.48 -24.34
C VAL A 39 -15.31 -15.90 -22.89
N SER A 40 -14.33 -15.60 -22.04
CA SER A 40 -14.36 -15.96 -20.63
C SER A 40 -13.98 -14.75 -19.74
N PHE A 41 -14.64 -14.64 -18.59
CA PHE A 41 -14.42 -13.58 -17.60
C PHE A 41 -13.78 -14.11 -16.32
N ASP A 42 -13.02 -15.20 -16.38
CA ASP A 42 -12.16 -15.73 -15.31
C ASP A 42 -10.91 -14.86 -15.11
N THR A 43 -11.13 -13.57 -14.84
CA THR A 43 -10.13 -12.51 -14.87
C THR A 43 -10.18 -11.66 -13.62
N TYR A 44 -9.10 -10.92 -13.37
CA TYR A 44 -8.90 -10.17 -12.13
C TYR A 44 -10.03 -9.17 -11.83
N PHE A 45 -10.46 -8.41 -12.84
CA PHE A 45 -11.47 -7.37 -12.62
C PHE A 45 -12.91 -7.87 -12.75
N ASN A 46 -13.15 -8.96 -13.49
CA ASN A 46 -14.51 -9.40 -13.80
C ASN A 46 -14.97 -10.67 -13.07
N ALA A 47 -14.05 -11.52 -12.63
CA ALA A 47 -14.44 -12.67 -11.83
C ALA A 47 -15.04 -12.24 -10.48
N PHE A 48 -16.15 -12.87 -10.09
CA PHE A 48 -16.80 -12.62 -8.82
C PHE A 48 -16.14 -13.44 -7.71
N SER A 49 -15.68 -12.76 -6.66
CA SER A 49 -14.96 -13.34 -5.52
C SER A 49 -15.92 -13.96 -4.50
N TYR A 50 -16.75 -14.94 -4.93
CA TYR A 50 -17.84 -15.48 -4.12
C TYR A 50 -17.40 -15.98 -2.74
N THR A 51 -16.19 -16.50 -2.61
CA THR A 51 -15.62 -16.90 -1.31
C THR A 51 -15.69 -15.78 -0.28
N LYS A 52 -15.34 -14.54 -0.68
CA LYS A 52 -15.37 -13.38 0.23
C LYS A 52 -16.80 -12.96 0.54
N TYR A 53 -17.69 -12.96 -0.45
CA TYR A 53 -19.10 -12.63 -0.22
C TYR A 53 -19.75 -13.64 0.70
N ARG A 54 -19.56 -14.94 0.50
CA ARG A 54 -20.07 -16.00 1.38
C ARG A 54 -19.56 -15.90 2.81
N SER A 55 -18.26 -15.61 2.98
CA SER A 55 -17.63 -15.56 4.31
C SER A 55 -18.07 -14.35 5.11
N TYR A 56 -18.17 -13.17 4.49
CA TYR A 56 -18.26 -11.91 5.20
C TYR A 56 -19.58 -11.17 5.03
N THR A 57 -20.42 -11.54 4.05
CA THR A 57 -21.67 -10.81 3.74
C THR A 57 -22.91 -11.67 3.93
N ARG A 58 -24.06 -11.01 3.88
CA ARG A 58 -25.40 -11.64 3.95
C ARG A 58 -25.87 -12.18 2.59
N VAL A 59 -25.04 -12.19 1.56
CA VAL A 59 -25.39 -12.72 0.23
C VAL A 59 -25.43 -14.24 0.28
N GLU A 60 -26.58 -14.81 -0.03
CA GLU A 60 -26.79 -16.28 -0.13
C GLU A 60 -26.83 -16.75 -1.58
N GLU A 61 -27.40 -15.92 -2.44
CA GLU A 61 -27.52 -16.19 -3.89
C GLU A 61 -27.05 -14.97 -4.68
N VAL A 62 -26.35 -15.22 -5.79
CA VAL A 62 -25.91 -14.19 -6.72
C VAL A 62 -26.52 -14.41 -8.09
N ASN A 63 -26.99 -13.35 -8.72
CA ASN A 63 -27.51 -13.32 -10.07
C ASN A 63 -26.51 -12.60 -10.99
N LEU A 64 -26.16 -13.24 -12.10
CA LEU A 64 -25.42 -12.65 -13.20
C LEU A 64 -26.41 -12.22 -14.26
N THR A 65 -26.36 -10.95 -14.67
CA THR A 65 -27.12 -10.41 -15.80
C THR A 65 -26.13 -9.97 -16.87
N LEU A 66 -26.35 -10.42 -18.12
CA LEU A 66 -25.56 -9.99 -19.28
C LEU A 66 -26.49 -9.51 -20.38
N THR A 67 -26.09 -8.45 -21.08
CA THR A 67 -26.76 -7.97 -22.29
C THR A 67 -25.88 -8.29 -23.49
N ILE A 68 -26.41 -9.11 -24.42
CA ILE A 68 -25.66 -9.65 -25.56
C ILE A 68 -26.48 -9.44 -26.83
N ASP A 69 -25.87 -8.84 -27.85
CA ASP A 69 -26.42 -8.83 -29.20
C ASP A 69 -25.89 -10.07 -29.93
N GLY A 70 -26.77 -10.83 -30.62
CA GLY A 70 -26.45 -12.08 -31.29
C GLY A 70 -26.84 -13.31 -30.48
N GLU A 71 -26.56 -14.49 -31.00
CA GLU A 71 -26.92 -15.76 -30.37
C GLU A 71 -25.70 -16.43 -29.75
N ALA A 72 -25.81 -16.80 -28.47
CA ALA A 72 -24.74 -17.45 -27.73
C ALA A 72 -25.26 -18.38 -26.64
N ARG A 73 -24.54 -19.46 -26.36
CA ARG A 73 -24.66 -20.19 -25.10
C ARG A 73 -23.89 -19.45 -24.02
N VAL A 74 -24.55 -19.10 -22.93
CA VAL A 74 -23.99 -18.39 -21.80
C VAL A 74 -23.98 -19.31 -20.60
N ALA A 75 -22.81 -19.61 -20.06
CA ALA A 75 -22.64 -20.43 -18.87
C ALA A 75 -22.08 -19.60 -17.72
N LEU A 76 -22.58 -19.83 -16.51
CA LEU A 76 -22.01 -19.35 -15.26
C LEU A 76 -21.13 -20.46 -14.70
N CYS A 77 -19.82 -20.22 -14.68
CA CYS A 77 -18.80 -21.20 -14.31
C CYS A 77 -18.15 -20.84 -12.96
N THR A 78 -17.72 -21.86 -12.23
CA THR A 78 -16.85 -21.70 -11.07
C THR A 78 -15.48 -22.33 -11.31
N PHE A 79 -14.44 -21.77 -10.65
CA PHE A 79 -13.10 -22.33 -10.62
C PHE A 79 -12.54 -22.26 -9.20
N ASP A 80 -12.12 -23.39 -8.65
CA ASP A 80 -11.63 -23.52 -7.27
C ASP A 80 -10.09 -23.53 -7.14
N GLY A 81 -9.40 -23.34 -8.27
CA GLY A 81 -7.94 -23.44 -8.38
C GLY A 81 -7.45 -24.76 -8.96
N LYS A 82 -8.35 -25.73 -9.16
CA LYS A 82 -8.05 -27.04 -9.75
C LYS A 82 -9.03 -27.40 -10.87
N GLU A 83 -10.33 -27.31 -10.59
CA GLU A 83 -11.39 -27.75 -11.48
C GLU A 83 -12.30 -26.58 -11.86
N GLU A 84 -12.82 -26.64 -13.09
CA GLU A 84 -13.85 -25.74 -13.60
C GLU A 84 -15.17 -26.52 -13.69
N ALA A 85 -16.26 -25.92 -13.24
CA ALA A 85 -17.58 -26.50 -13.32
C ALA A 85 -18.62 -25.49 -13.78
N ILE A 86 -19.57 -25.91 -14.58
CA ILE A 86 -20.75 -25.14 -14.99
C ILE A 86 -21.77 -25.23 -13.86
N ILE A 87 -22.25 -24.06 -13.39
CA ILE A 87 -23.26 -23.95 -12.33
C ILE A 87 -24.65 -23.73 -12.91
N ASP A 88 -24.76 -22.86 -13.91
CA ASP A 88 -25.99 -22.57 -14.64
C ASP A 88 -25.67 -22.27 -16.10
N GLU A 89 -26.56 -22.57 -17.02
CA GLU A 89 -26.34 -22.35 -18.46
C GLU A 89 -27.66 -22.04 -19.17
N LYS A 90 -27.64 -21.08 -20.08
CA LYS A 90 -28.78 -20.70 -20.92
C LYS A 90 -28.34 -20.35 -22.34
N LEU A 91 -29.25 -20.61 -23.31
CA LEU A 91 -29.13 -20.06 -24.65
C LEU A 91 -29.70 -18.64 -24.68
N CYS A 92 -28.90 -17.68 -25.12
CA CYS A 92 -29.30 -16.29 -25.36
C CYS A 92 -29.49 -16.11 -26.88
N THR A 93 -30.65 -15.66 -27.30
CA THR A 93 -30.98 -15.35 -28.71
C THR A 93 -31.01 -13.86 -29.00
N GLY A 94 -30.22 -13.10 -28.28
CA GLY A 94 -30.17 -11.65 -28.26
C GLY A 94 -30.96 -11.04 -27.09
N GLY A 95 -30.45 -9.94 -26.54
CA GLY A 95 -31.01 -9.24 -25.37
C GLY A 95 -30.38 -9.64 -24.05
N THR A 96 -31.18 -9.66 -22.99
CA THR A 96 -30.70 -9.88 -21.63
C THR A 96 -30.85 -11.34 -21.21
N VAL A 97 -29.78 -11.93 -20.70
CA VAL A 97 -29.78 -13.26 -20.09
C VAL A 97 -29.43 -13.15 -18.60
N MET A 98 -30.14 -13.90 -17.77
CA MET A 98 -29.88 -13.98 -16.33
C MET A 98 -29.58 -15.42 -15.92
N LEU A 99 -28.50 -15.60 -15.16
CA LEU A 99 -28.04 -16.85 -14.57
C LEU A 99 -27.90 -16.67 -13.05
N SER A 100 -28.02 -17.75 -12.27
CA SER A 100 -27.93 -17.63 -10.82
C SER A 100 -27.07 -18.74 -10.21
N ALA A 101 -26.54 -18.45 -9.00
CA ALA A 101 -25.79 -19.42 -8.22
C ALA A 101 -26.04 -19.21 -6.72
N SER A 102 -26.38 -20.29 -6.02
CA SER A 102 -26.37 -20.32 -4.56
C SER A 102 -24.95 -20.45 -4.05
N LEU A 103 -24.48 -19.50 -3.22
CA LEU A 103 -23.11 -19.48 -2.72
C LEU A 103 -22.79 -20.67 -1.81
N SER A 104 -23.78 -21.24 -1.13
CA SER A 104 -23.61 -22.41 -0.27
C SER A 104 -23.34 -23.70 -1.05
N ALA A 105 -23.76 -23.78 -2.31
CA ALA A 105 -23.55 -24.93 -3.20
C ALA A 105 -22.17 -24.93 -3.89
N LEU A 106 -21.45 -23.81 -3.83
CA LEU A 106 -20.14 -23.66 -4.48
C LEU A 106 -19.00 -24.26 -3.62
N PRO A 107 -17.85 -24.62 -4.19
CA PRO A 107 -16.65 -25.03 -3.46
C PRO A 107 -16.28 -24.05 -2.36
N GLU A 108 -15.48 -24.50 -1.38
CA GLU A 108 -15.07 -23.64 -0.26
C GLU A 108 -14.29 -22.40 -0.69
N LEU A 109 -13.42 -22.55 -1.69
CA LEU A 109 -12.58 -21.50 -2.25
C LEU A 109 -12.79 -21.42 -3.76
N GLY A 110 -12.97 -20.22 -4.32
CA GLY A 110 -13.04 -20.08 -5.78
C GLY A 110 -13.65 -18.76 -6.24
N ILE A 111 -13.69 -18.63 -7.55
CA ILE A 111 -14.31 -17.53 -8.30
C ILE A 111 -15.49 -18.03 -9.11
N LEU A 112 -16.44 -17.11 -9.38
CA LEU A 112 -17.57 -17.35 -10.27
C LEU A 112 -17.47 -16.36 -11.45
N TYR A 113 -17.75 -16.82 -12.68
CA TYR A 113 -17.57 -15.99 -13.87
C TYR A 113 -18.37 -16.51 -15.05
N PRO A 114 -18.80 -15.64 -15.98
CA PRO A 114 -19.45 -16.07 -17.19
C PRO A 114 -18.46 -16.58 -18.23
N VAL A 115 -18.93 -17.57 -18.99
CA VAL A 115 -18.32 -18.03 -20.24
C VAL A 115 -19.36 -17.94 -21.34
N ILE A 116 -19.00 -17.30 -22.44
CA ILE A 116 -19.86 -17.09 -23.58
C ILE A 116 -19.30 -17.89 -24.75
N MET A 117 -20.14 -18.74 -25.34
CA MET A 117 -19.87 -19.53 -26.56
C MET A 117 -20.80 -19.02 -27.68
N PRO A 118 -20.31 -18.09 -28.51
CA PRO A 118 -21.11 -17.54 -29.61
C PRO A 118 -21.56 -18.57 -30.61
N VAL A 119 -22.84 -18.56 -30.99
CA VAL A 119 -23.40 -19.32 -32.13
C VAL A 119 -23.34 -18.47 -33.39
N THR A 120 -23.55 -17.18 -33.25
CA THR A 120 -23.35 -16.16 -34.30
C THR A 120 -22.30 -15.17 -33.84
N GLU A 121 -21.94 -14.18 -34.65
CA GLU A 121 -21.18 -13.03 -34.12
C GLU A 121 -21.97 -12.33 -33.01
N VAL A 122 -21.32 -12.05 -31.90
CA VAL A 122 -21.94 -11.43 -30.71
C VAL A 122 -21.22 -10.17 -30.29
N PHE A 123 -21.99 -9.29 -29.62
CA PHE A 123 -21.46 -8.13 -28.91
C PHE A 123 -21.97 -8.16 -27.46
N ILE A 124 -21.06 -8.31 -26.50
CA ILE A 124 -21.34 -8.28 -25.07
C ILE A 124 -21.31 -6.80 -24.64
N ARG A 125 -22.49 -6.20 -24.37
CA ARG A 125 -22.69 -4.77 -24.18
C ARG A 125 -22.55 -4.33 -22.74
N ASP A 126 -23.09 -5.15 -21.80
CA ASP A 126 -23.15 -4.83 -20.40
C ASP A 126 -23.24 -6.11 -19.56
N GLY A 127 -22.89 -6.00 -18.29
CA GLY A 127 -23.03 -7.11 -17.37
C GLY A 127 -22.83 -6.69 -15.92
N GLU A 128 -23.53 -7.38 -15.03
CA GLU A 128 -23.43 -7.16 -13.59
C GLU A 128 -23.72 -8.41 -12.78
N TYR A 129 -23.18 -8.44 -11.59
CA TYR A 129 -23.62 -9.32 -10.52
C TYR A 129 -24.52 -8.55 -9.55
N SER A 130 -25.63 -9.15 -9.17
CA SER A 130 -26.58 -8.62 -8.21
C SER A 130 -27.05 -9.68 -7.21
N ALA A 131 -27.56 -9.26 -6.09
CA ALA A 131 -28.10 -10.16 -5.05
C ALA A 131 -29.40 -9.60 -4.48
N ASP A 132 -30.28 -10.50 -4.01
CA ASP A 132 -31.47 -10.13 -3.27
C ASP A 132 -31.11 -9.95 -1.79
N VAL A 133 -30.44 -8.83 -1.51
CA VAL A 133 -30.01 -8.44 -0.16
C VAL A 133 -30.30 -6.95 0.05
N VAL A 134 -30.76 -6.62 1.25
CA VAL A 134 -30.93 -5.22 1.65
C VAL A 134 -29.62 -4.74 2.27
N GLY A 135 -29.03 -3.72 1.67
CA GLY A 135 -27.85 -3.06 2.25
C GLY A 135 -28.22 -2.21 3.45
N ASP A 136 -27.35 -2.16 4.45
CA ASP A 136 -27.45 -1.23 5.57
C ASP A 136 -27.36 0.21 5.04
N ASP A 137 -27.90 1.14 5.82
CA ASP A 137 -27.78 2.58 5.54
C ASP A 137 -26.35 3.07 5.91
N VAL A 138 -25.41 2.74 5.05
CA VAL A 138 -24.02 3.21 5.16
C VAL A 138 -23.76 4.33 4.17
N ASN A 139 -22.97 5.30 4.61
CA ASN A 139 -22.48 6.40 3.78
C ASN A 139 -20.97 6.52 3.95
N LEU A 140 -20.27 6.67 2.83
CA LEU A 140 -18.82 6.71 2.80
C LEU A 140 -18.32 8.07 2.31
N ALA A 141 -17.16 8.45 2.85
CA ALA A 141 -16.34 9.52 2.26
C ALA A 141 -15.01 8.94 1.74
N ILE A 142 -14.44 9.55 0.71
CA ILE A 142 -13.05 9.34 0.31
C ILE A 142 -12.22 10.46 0.93
N ALA A 143 -11.10 10.16 1.57
CA ALA A 143 -10.17 11.15 2.09
C ALA A 143 -8.84 11.06 1.34
N ILE A 144 -8.49 12.14 0.65
CA ILE A 144 -7.24 12.29 -0.11
C ILE A 144 -6.37 13.32 0.60
N CYS A 145 -5.13 12.94 0.92
CA CYS A 145 -4.12 13.85 1.45
C CYS A 145 -3.15 14.22 0.35
N THR A 146 -2.94 15.52 0.10
CA THR A 146 -2.04 15.99 -0.95
C THR A 146 -1.03 17.01 -0.44
N TYR A 147 0.13 17.08 -1.10
CA TYR A 147 1.16 18.10 -0.88
C TYR A 147 1.85 18.44 -2.20
N ARG A 148 1.46 19.58 -2.82
CA ARG A 148 2.04 20.11 -4.07
C ARG A 148 2.02 19.12 -5.22
N ARG A 149 0.84 18.51 -5.46
CA ARG A 149 0.57 17.55 -6.54
C ARG A 149 -0.78 17.85 -7.20
N GLU A 150 -0.95 19.10 -7.58
CA GLU A 150 -2.21 19.65 -8.07
C GLU A 150 -2.75 18.84 -9.25
N ASP A 151 -1.91 18.53 -10.25
CA ASP A 151 -2.33 17.81 -11.46
C ASP A 151 -2.86 16.40 -11.14
N ALA A 152 -2.19 15.68 -10.25
CA ALA A 152 -2.61 14.32 -9.87
C ALA A 152 -3.96 14.35 -9.13
N VAL A 153 -4.12 15.26 -8.17
CA VAL A 153 -5.39 15.41 -7.44
C VAL A 153 -6.52 15.83 -8.38
N LEU A 154 -6.31 16.82 -9.24
CA LEU A 154 -7.35 17.30 -10.17
C LEU A 154 -7.80 16.19 -11.11
N HIS A 155 -6.87 15.41 -11.66
CA HIS A 155 -7.19 14.25 -12.49
C HIS A 155 -8.03 13.20 -11.72
N ASN A 156 -7.64 12.89 -10.49
CA ASN A 156 -8.39 11.94 -9.66
C ASN A 156 -9.78 12.47 -9.29
N LEU A 157 -9.92 13.77 -9.00
CA LEU A 157 -11.21 14.39 -8.71
C LEU A 157 -12.15 14.36 -9.93
N GLU A 158 -11.63 14.55 -11.14
CA GLU A 158 -12.40 14.43 -12.38
C GLU A 158 -12.97 13.01 -12.53
N ILE A 159 -12.13 11.97 -12.35
CA ILE A 159 -12.56 10.57 -12.41
C ILE A 159 -13.63 10.28 -11.35
N LEU A 160 -13.40 10.68 -10.10
CA LEU A 160 -14.33 10.42 -8.98
C LEU A 160 -15.66 11.14 -9.18
N SER A 161 -15.63 12.40 -9.66
CA SER A 161 -16.86 13.20 -9.87
C SER A 161 -17.67 12.74 -11.08
N SER A 162 -17.06 12.02 -12.02
CA SER A 162 -17.75 11.48 -13.20
C SER A 162 -18.44 10.15 -12.95
N TYR A 163 -18.19 9.49 -11.82
CA TYR A 163 -18.76 8.19 -11.50
C TYR A 163 -19.96 8.33 -10.54
N ASP A 164 -21.05 7.63 -10.85
CA ASP A 164 -22.27 7.60 -10.03
C ASP A 164 -22.14 6.52 -8.94
N PHE A 165 -21.60 6.92 -7.80
CA PHE A 165 -21.44 6.04 -6.64
C PHE A 165 -22.74 5.87 -5.87
N SER A 166 -23.08 4.65 -5.48
CA SER A 166 -24.30 4.35 -4.74
C SER A 166 -24.22 4.69 -3.23
N LYS A 167 -23.02 4.65 -2.65
CA LYS A 167 -22.78 4.80 -1.21
C LYS A 167 -21.66 5.79 -0.86
N ILE A 168 -20.87 6.24 -1.83
CA ILE A 168 -19.82 7.25 -1.62
C ILE A 168 -20.41 8.62 -1.93
N ASN A 169 -20.58 9.44 -0.90
CA ASN A 169 -21.29 10.70 -0.99
C ASN A 169 -20.39 11.93 -0.98
N ARG A 170 -19.10 11.76 -0.71
CA ARG A 170 -18.16 12.89 -0.62
C ARG A 170 -16.72 12.48 -0.83
N THR A 171 -15.97 13.38 -1.46
CA THR A 171 -14.50 13.37 -1.46
C THR A 171 -14.00 14.54 -0.61
N ILE A 172 -13.18 14.22 0.40
CA ILE A 172 -12.53 15.15 1.31
C ILE A 172 -11.08 15.28 0.87
N VAL A 173 -10.69 16.46 0.38
CA VAL A 173 -9.31 16.75 -0.03
C VAL A 173 -8.64 17.56 1.06
N VAL A 174 -7.57 17.03 1.64
CA VAL A 174 -6.74 17.72 2.63
C VAL A 174 -5.46 18.19 1.96
N ASP A 175 -5.35 19.50 1.74
CA ASP A 175 -4.21 20.14 1.07
C ASP A 175 -3.18 20.65 2.08
N ASN A 176 -2.14 19.86 2.32
CA ASN A 176 -1.01 20.22 3.18
C ASN A 176 -0.09 21.30 2.54
N GLY A 177 -0.27 21.61 1.27
CA GLY A 177 0.51 22.60 0.52
C GLY A 177 -0.14 23.98 0.45
N ASN A 178 -1.45 24.03 0.70
CA ASN A 178 -2.30 25.22 0.46
C ASN A 178 -2.14 25.77 -0.96
N THR A 179 -2.08 24.88 -1.95
CA THR A 179 -1.86 25.22 -3.37
C THR A 179 -3.12 25.08 -4.22
N LEU A 180 -4.14 24.38 -3.71
CA LEU A 180 -5.40 24.17 -4.41
C LEU A 180 -6.40 25.32 -4.16
N SER A 181 -7.17 25.68 -5.18
CA SER A 181 -8.21 26.70 -5.11
C SER A 181 -9.57 26.08 -4.78
N ARG A 182 -10.22 26.55 -3.70
CA ARG A 182 -11.59 26.14 -3.35
C ARG A 182 -12.58 26.37 -4.48
N VAL A 183 -12.52 27.54 -5.09
CA VAL A 183 -13.45 27.91 -6.18
C VAL A 183 -13.31 26.99 -7.38
N ALA A 184 -12.11 26.44 -7.60
CA ALA A 184 -11.85 25.57 -8.74
C ALA A 184 -12.30 24.11 -8.52
N ILE A 185 -12.34 23.62 -7.28
CA ILE A 185 -12.54 22.19 -7.01
C ILE A 185 -13.71 21.85 -6.10
N GLU A 186 -14.21 22.78 -5.26
CA GLU A 186 -15.34 22.47 -4.36
C GLU A 186 -16.65 22.31 -5.14
N SER A 187 -17.40 21.30 -4.76
CA SER A 187 -18.73 20.97 -5.26
C SER A 187 -19.55 20.34 -4.12
N ASP A 188 -20.75 19.86 -4.41
CA ASP A 188 -21.52 19.08 -3.44
C ASP A 188 -20.81 17.78 -3.10
N PHE A 189 -20.06 17.20 -4.04
CA PHE A 189 -19.31 15.95 -3.86
C PHE A 189 -17.88 16.16 -3.35
N VAL A 190 -17.24 17.30 -3.58
CA VAL A 190 -15.85 17.57 -3.19
C VAL A 190 -15.76 18.70 -2.18
N LYS A 191 -15.05 18.47 -1.07
CA LYS A 191 -14.73 19.49 -0.06
C LYS A 191 -13.22 19.59 0.16
N LEU A 192 -12.69 20.81 0.12
CA LEU A 192 -11.29 21.14 0.32
C LEU A 192 -11.02 21.64 1.73
N TYR A 193 -10.05 21.05 2.38
CA TYR A 193 -9.55 21.47 3.70
C TYR A 193 -8.09 21.86 3.61
N PRO A 194 -7.76 23.15 3.56
CA PRO A 194 -6.39 23.62 3.69
C PRO A 194 -5.80 23.19 5.04
N ASN A 195 -4.57 22.74 5.02
CA ASN A 195 -3.91 22.23 6.21
C ASN A 195 -2.44 22.68 6.25
N LYS A 196 -1.88 22.90 7.44
CA LYS A 196 -0.43 23.06 7.59
C LYS A 196 0.25 21.73 7.28
N ASN A 197 1.45 21.76 6.69
CA ASN A 197 2.16 20.53 6.36
C ASN A 197 2.68 19.81 7.62
N PHE A 198 1.82 19.01 8.21
CA PHE A 198 2.16 18.05 9.26
C PHE A 198 2.36 16.61 8.72
N GLY A 199 2.59 16.48 7.41
CA GLY A 199 2.82 15.20 6.70
C GLY A 199 1.55 14.41 6.41
N GLY A 200 1.73 13.25 5.77
CA GLY A 200 0.62 12.36 5.40
C GLY A 200 -0.19 11.88 6.59
N SER A 201 0.48 11.53 7.71
CA SER A 201 -0.20 11.11 8.94
C SER A 201 -1.26 12.12 9.39
N ALA A 202 -0.93 13.41 9.42
CA ALA A 202 -1.85 14.45 9.83
C ALA A 202 -2.90 14.78 8.76
N GLY A 203 -2.52 14.72 7.48
CA GLY A 203 -3.45 14.95 6.39
C GLY A 203 -4.56 13.89 6.35
N PHE A 204 -4.20 12.62 6.44
CA PHE A 204 -5.20 11.54 6.54
C PHE A 204 -6.02 11.63 7.84
N THR A 205 -5.38 11.96 8.97
CA THR A 205 -6.13 12.16 10.23
C THR A 205 -7.13 13.30 10.10
N ARG A 206 -6.78 14.42 9.44
CA ARG A 206 -7.74 15.49 9.16
C ARG A 206 -8.91 14.97 8.33
N GLY A 207 -8.65 14.18 7.28
CA GLY A 207 -9.70 13.55 6.47
C GLY A 207 -10.64 12.64 7.29
N ILE A 208 -10.08 11.84 8.19
CA ILE A 208 -10.85 11.01 9.14
C ILE A 208 -11.71 11.88 10.06
N ILE A 209 -11.17 12.97 10.63
CA ILE A 209 -11.91 13.90 11.50
C ILE A 209 -13.09 14.54 10.77
N GLU A 210 -12.87 15.03 9.55
CA GLU A 210 -13.91 15.68 8.76
C GLU A 210 -15.01 14.69 8.36
N ALA A 211 -14.65 13.46 7.97
CA ALA A 211 -15.62 12.41 7.71
C ALA A 211 -16.42 12.03 8.97
N TYR A 212 -15.74 11.85 10.11
CA TYR A 212 -16.37 11.53 11.40
C TYR A 212 -17.34 12.62 11.85
N ARG A 213 -16.96 13.90 11.77
CA ARG A 213 -17.80 15.04 12.14
C ARG A 213 -18.99 15.25 11.22
N ALA A 214 -18.83 14.90 9.95
CA ALA A 214 -19.91 14.94 8.99
C ALA A 214 -20.90 13.76 9.11
N GLY A 215 -20.65 12.82 10.03
CA GLY A 215 -21.56 11.67 10.30
C GLY A 215 -21.46 10.55 9.27
N PHE A 216 -20.35 10.43 8.54
CA PHE A 216 -20.11 9.28 7.68
C PHE A 216 -19.91 8.01 8.52
N SER A 217 -20.30 6.86 7.98
CA SER A 217 -20.11 5.57 8.62
C SER A 217 -18.71 5.01 8.41
N HIS A 218 -18.14 5.24 7.21
CA HIS A 218 -16.82 4.76 6.79
C HIS A 218 -16.07 5.85 6.04
N VAL A 219 -14.74 5.70 5.99
CA VAL A 219 -13.88 6.52 5.16
C VAL A 219 -12.90 5.63 4.38
N ILE A 220 -12.71 5.95 3.10
CA ILE A 220 -11.68 5.36 2.25
C ILE A 220 -10.50 6.34 2.23
N LEU A 221 -9.39 5.96 2.85
CA LEU A 221 -8.13 6.68 2.76
C LEU A 221 -7.45 6.35 1.44
N MET A 222 -7.03 7.37 0.70
CA MET A 222 -6.46 7.18 -0.63
C MET A 222 -5.34 8.19 -0.91
N ASP A 223 -4.21 7.72 -1.46
CA ASP A 223 -3.12 8.59 -1.91
C ASP A 223 -3.54 9.46 -3.11
N ASP A 224 -2.89 10.59 -3.27
CA ASP A 224 -3.18 11.58 -4.31
C ASP A 224 -2.65 11.20 -5.69
N ASP A 225 -1.66 10.30 -5.78
CA ASP A 225 -0.97 9.89 -7.01
C ASP A 225 -1.27 8.45 -7.46
N VAL A 226 -2.39 7.89 -7.02
CA VAL A 226 -2.87 6.57 -7.49
C VAL A 226 -3.70 6.72 -8.77
N VAL A 227 -3.66 5.69 -9.61
CA VAL A 227 -4.64 5.52 -10.70
C VAL A 227 -5.85 4.78 -10.14
N ILE A 228 -7.01 5.41 -10.25
CA ILE A 228 -8.25 4.94 -9.65
C ILE A 228 -9.03 4.08 -10.64
N TYR A 229 -9.61 3.01 -10.14
CA TYR A 229 -10.64 2.21 -10.80
C TYR A 229 -11.96 2.43 -10.06
N PRO A 230 -12.87 3.32 -10.52
CA PRO A 230 -14.06 3.73 -9.76
C PRO A 230 -14.93 2.55 -9.30
N GLU A 231 -15.10 1.53 -10.15
CA GLU A 231 -15.84 0.32 -9.79
C GLU A 231 -15.22 -0.43 -8.60
N ALA A 232 -13.88 -0.34 -8.39
CA ALA A 232 -13.23 -0.92 -7.21
C ALA A 232 -13.70 -0.24 -5.92
N LEU A 233 -13.86 1.09 -5.94
CA LEU A 233 -14.38 1.86 -4.82
C LEU A 233 -15.87 1.59 -4.61
N GLU A 234 -16.65 1.48 -5.69
CA GLU A 234 -18.06 1.10 -5.63
C GLU A 234 -18.23 -0.28 -4.99
N ARG A 235 -17.44 -1.30 -5.40
CA ARG A 235 -17.44 -2.63 -4.76
C ARG A 235 -17.14 -2.56 -3.27
N MET A 236 -16.14 -1.76 -2.86
CA MET A 236 -15.83 -1.57 -1.44
C MET A 236 -17.04 -1.01 -0.71
N SER A 237 -17.68 0.02 -1.24
CA SER A 237 -18.79 0.72 -0.60
C SER A 237 -20.05 -0.15 -0.49
N VAL A 238 -20.36 -0.89 -1.55
CA VAL A 238 -21.48 -1.85 -1.53
C VAL A 238 -21.18 -3.02 -0.58
N PHE A 239 -19.96 -3.55 -0.62
CA PHE A 239 -19.56 -4.69 0.23
C PHE A 239 -19.72 -4.38 1.71
N VAL A 240 -19.29 -3.18 2.18
CA VAL A 240 -19.47 -2.81 3.59
C VAL A 240 -20.95 -2.64 3.96
N SER A 241 -21.84 -2.30 3.02
CA SER A 241 -23.28 -2.18 3.29
C SER A 241 -24.00 -3.50 3.54
N ILE A 242 -23.41 -4.61 3.12
CA ILE A 242 -24.02 -5.94 3.18
C ILE A 242 -23.29 -6.92 4.10
N LEU A 243 -22.37 -6.42 4.92
CA LEU A 243 -21.61 -7.24 5.87
C LEU A 243 -22.55 -7.96 6.86
N LYS A 244 -22.15 -9.14 7.31
CA LYS A 244 -22.76 -9.81 8.47
C LYS A 244 -22.56 -8.99 9.73
N ASP A 245 -23.43 -9.14 10.72
CA ASP A 245 -23.38 -8.37 11.97
C ASP A 245 -22.05 -8.53 12.71
N GLU A 246 -21.50 -9.73 12.72
CA GLU A 246 -20.20 -10.04 13.33
C GLU A 246 -19.01 -9.43 12.58
N CYS A 247 -19.21 -8.97 11.36
CA CYS A 247 -18.17 -8.39 10.50
C CYS A 247 -18.33 -6.87 10.28
N LYS A 248 -19.28 -6.19 10.95
CA LYS A 248 -19.58 -4.76 10.72
C LYS A 248 -18.39 -3.81 10.95
N ASN A 249 -17.40 -4.24 11.73
CA ASN A 249 -16.17 -3.48 11.96
C ASN A 249 -15.02 -3.91 11.03
N ALA A 250 -15.31 -4.66 9.96
CA ALA A 250 -14.29 -5.08 9.00
C ALA A 250 -13.69 -3.89 8.26
N HIS A 251 -12.41 -4.03 7.95
CA HIS A 251 -11.67 -3.11 7.09
C HIS A 251 -11.52 -3.73 5.71
N LEU A 252 -11.42 -2.90 4.67
CA LEU A 252 -11.12 -3.39 3.32
C LEU A 252 -9.82 -2.79 2.82
N SER A 253 -8.91 -3.63 2.32
CA SER A 253 -7.64 -3.20 1.74
C SER A 253 -7.65 -3.46 0.23
N ALA A 254 -7.43 -2.42 -0.56
CA ALA A 254 -7.23 -2.55 -1.99
C ALA A 254 -5.81 -3.05 -2.30
N ALA A 255 -5.69 -3.83 -3.37
CA ALA A 255 -4.39 -4.20 -3.90
C ALA A 255 -3.67 -2.99 -4.50
N MET A 256 -2.36 -2.99 -4.39
CA MET A 256 -1.50 -2.09 -5.15
C MET A 256 -1.00 -2.81 -6.40
N LEU A 257 -1.36 -2.32 -7.58
CA LEU A 257 -0.79 -2.71 -8.85
C LEU A 257 0.35 -1.74 -9.23
N SER A 258 1.35 -2.25 -9.93
CA SER A 258 2.44 -1.41 -10.42
C SER A 258 1.98 -0.57 -11.61
N SER A 259 2.16 0.75 -11.57
CA SER A 259 1.85 1.63 -12.71
C SER A 259 2.77 1.40 -13.92
N THR A 260 3.96 0.80 -13.70
CA THR A 260 4.92 0.49 -14.77
C THR A 260 4.78 -0.92 -15.33
N LYS A 261 4.21 -1.83 -14.55
CA LYS A 261 3.90 -3.21 -14.93
C LYS A 261 2.48 -3.51 -14.45
N PRO A 262 1.44 -3.04 -15.15
CA PRO A 262 0.06 -3.03 -14.63
C PRO A 262 -0.53 -4.42 -14.39
N TYR A 263 0.12 -5.47 -14.90
CA TYR A 263 -0.20 -6.87 -14.58
C TYR A 263 0.42 -7.36 -13.26
N TYR A 264 1.29 -6.58 -12.63
CA TYR A 264 2.00 -6.99 -11.42
C TYR A 264 1.34 -6.41 -10.17
N GLN A 265 0.82 -7.31 -9.31
CA GLN A 265 0.32 -6.95 -7.98
C GLN A 265 1.50 -6.89 -7.00
N HIS A 266 1.72 -5.70 -6.45
CA HIS A 266 2.81 -5.47 -5.48
C HIS A 266 2.47 -6.09 -4.13
N GLU A 267 1.30 -5.78 -3.58
CA GLU A 267 0.77 -6.41 -2.35
C GLU A 267 -0.73 -6.17 -2.20
N MET A 268 -1.36 -6.91 -1.27
CA MET A 268 -2.74 -6.73 -0.86
C MET A 268 -2.87 -6.98 0.65
N GLY A 269 -2.43 -6.00 1.45
CA GLY A 269 -2.38 -6.06 2.90
C GLY A 269 -1.09 -6.68 3.46
N ALA A 270 -0.79 -6.38 4.72
CA ALA A 270 0.46 -6.77 5.34
C ALA A 270 0.33 -7.00 6.85
N ARG A 271 1.38 -7.59 7.42
CA ARG A 271 1.57 -7.78 8.86
C ARG A 271 2.92 -7.22 9.30
N TRP A 272 2.99 -6.74 10.51
CA TRP A 272 4.25 -6.30 11.11
C TRP A 272 4.62 -7.11 12.36
N ASP A 273 5.67 -7.91 12.26
CA ASP A 273 6.15 -8.77 13.37
C ASP A 273 6.96 -8.00 14.45
N GLY A 274 7.14 -6.69 14.28
CA GLY A 274 7.98 -5.83 15.12
C GLY A 274 9.40 -5.66 14.56
N GLN A 275 9.79 -6.39 13.53
CA GLN A 275 11.09 -6.28 12.88
C GLN A 275 10.98 -6.04 11.37
N ARG A 276 10.05 -6.72 10.71
CA ARG A 276 9.83 -6.67 9.27
C ARG A 276 8.35 -6.50 8.97
N ILE A 277 8.08 -5.83 7.89
CA ILE A 277 6.79 -5.87 7.22
C ILE A 277 6.79 -7.13 6.37
N GLU A 278 5.77 -7.94 6.53
CA GLU A 278 5.47 -9.11 5.72
C GLU A 278 4.26 -8.78 4.86
N SER A 279 4.52 -8.49 3.60
CA SER A 279 3.48 -8.22 2.60
C SER A 279 2.88 -9.54 2.14
N PHE A 280 1.55 -9.60 2.06
CA PHE A 280 0.83 -10.76 1.56
C PHE A 280 0.38 -10.55 0.13
N LYS A 281 0.16 -11.68 -0.58
CA LYS A 281 -0.33 -11.69 -1.96
C LYS A 281 0.52 -10.80 -2.86
N ASN A 282 1.84 -10.81 -2.61
CA ASN A 282 2.79 -9.98 -3.30
C ASN A 282 3.37 -10.71 -4.52
N ALA A 283 3.86 -9.93 -5.49
CA ALA A 283 4.51 -10.44 -6.68
C ALA A 283 3.62 -11.37 -7.53
N LEU A 284 2.30 -11.15 -7.52
CA LEU A 284 1.36 -11.92 -8.33
C LEU A 284 1.19 -11.30 -9.71
N ASP A 285 1.13 -12.14 -10.72
CA ASP A 285 0.68 -11.74 -12.07
C ASP A 285 -0.83 -11.89 -12.14
N ILE A 286 -1.55 -10.77 -12.18
CA ILE A 286 -3.03 -10.75 -12.17
C ILE A 286 -3.66 -11.31 -13.45
N ARG A 287 -2.88 -11.61 -14.47
CA ARG A 287 -3.34 -12.30 -15.69
C ARG A 287 -3.52 -13.80 -15.47
N GLU A 288 -2.91 -14.35 -14.41
CA GLU A 288 -2.92 -15.77 -14.12
C GLU A 288 -4.11 -16.14 -13.22
N ARG A 289 -4.86 -17.19 -13.59
CA ARG A 289 -6.00 -17.70 -12.79
C ARG A 289 -5.59 -18.09 -11.36
N GLY A 290 -4.37 -18.61 -11.20
CA GLY A 290 -3.83 -18.97 -9.89
C GLY A 290 -3.70 -17.78 -8.94
N ALA A 291 -3.37 -16.59 -9.46
CA ALA A 291 -3.30 -15.36 -8.67
C ALA A 291 -4.67 -14.95 -8.12
N LEU A 292 -5.74 -15.17 -8.90
CA LEU A 292 -7.11 -14.87 -8.45
C LEU A 292 -7.49 -15.71 -7.23
N ILE A 293 -7.13 -17.00 -7.25
CA ILE A 293 -7.40 -17.93 -6.14
C ILE A 293 -6.55 -17.58 -4.92
N GLU A 294 -5.28 -17.23 -5.13
CA GLU A 294 -4.39 -16.81 -4.04
C GLU A 294 -4.91 -15.54 -3.33
N ASN A 295 -5.45 -14.59 -4.09
CA ASN A 295 -6.07 -13.38 -3.54
C ASN A 295 -7.30 -13.66 -2.66
N LEU A 296 -7.96 -14.81 -2.82
CA LEU A 296 -9.13 -15.17 -2.01
C LEU A 296 -8.79 -15.80 -0.67
N ARG A 297 -7.56 -16.27 -0.47
CA ARG A 297 -7.14 -16.85 0.81
C ARG A 297 -7.16 -15.78 1.90
N ASP A 298 -7.62 -16.15 3.08
CA ASP A 298 -7.53 -15.29 4.26
C ASP A 298 -6.14 -15.37 4.86
N GLU A 299 -5.56 -14.20 5.13
CA GLU A 299 -4.23 -14.04 5.67
C GLU A 299 -4.28 -13.26 6.99
N PRO A 300 -3.31 -13.46 7.90
CA PRO A 300 -3.29 -12.77 9.19
C PRO A 300 -2.82 -11.31 9.03
N LEU A 301 -3.61 -10.52 8.32
CA LEU A 301 -3.32 -9.10 8.07
C LEU A 301 -3.44 -8.30 9.36
N GLU A 302 -2.52 -7.37 9.60
CA GLU A 302 -2.56 -6.43 10.72
C GLU A 302 -2.80 -4.99 10.27
N TYR A 303 -2.61 -4.67 8.98
CA TYR A 303 -2.90 -3.36 8.40
C TYR A 303 -3.02 -3.43 6.87
N GLY A 304 -3.70 -2.45 6.29
CA GLY A 304 -3.66 -2.11 4.88
C GLY A 304 -3.03 -0.73 4.71
N ALA A 305 -2.22 -0.56 3.68
CA ALA A 305 -1.61 0.74 3.41
C ALA A 305 -2.63 1.74 2.88
N TRP A 306 -2.40 3.02 3.17
CA TRP A 306 -3.38 4.08 2.90
C TRP A 306 -3.37 4.60 1.46
N TRP A 307 -2.76 3.86 0.53
CA TRP A 307 -2.99 4.16 -0.90
C TRP A 307 -4.43 3.89 -1.35
N CYS A 308 -5.16 2.94 -0.71
CA CYS A 308 -6.61 2.78 -0.78
C CYS A 308 -7.05 1.79 0.32
N PHE A 309 -7.59 2.31 1.40
CA PHE A 309 -7.96 1.53 2.59
C PHE A 309 -9.27 2.06 3.18
N CYS A 310 -10.29 1.21 3.25
CA CYS A 310 -11.58 1.54 3.86
C CYS A 310 -11.59 1.12 5.32
N LEU A 311 -11.98 2.04 6.19
CA LEU A 311 -12.12 1.81 7.62
C LEU A 311 -13.46 2.33 8.16
N PRO A 312 -14.07 1.66 9.17
CA PRO A 312 -15.24 2.14 9.84
C PRO A 312 -14.90 3.31 10.78
N LEU A 313 -15.71 4.37 10.78
CA LEU A 313 -15.45 5.53 11.64
C LEU A 313 -15.78 5.29 13.12
N THR A 314 -16.34 4.13 13.46
CA THR A 314 -16.39 3.64 14.85
C THR A 314 -15.00 3.48 15.47
N ASP A 315 -13.97 3.27 14.66
CA ASP A 315 -12.57 3.19 15.11
C ASP A 315 -12.11 4.46 15.83
N VAL A 316 -12.62 5.63 15.41
CA VAL A 316 -12.30 6.91 16.07
C VAL A 316 -12.75 6.90 17.53
N ARG A 317 -13.94 6.36 17.80
CA ARG A 317 -14.48 6.24 19.16
C ARG A 317 -13.76 5.16 19.96
N ASP A 318 -13.50 4.00 19.33
CA ASP A 318 -13.08 2.79 20.04
C ASP A 318 -11.54 2.76 20.25
N PHE A 319 -10.80 3.36 19.33
CA PHE A 319 -9.33 3.34 19.33
C PHE A 319 -8.69 4.73 19.28
N GLY A 320 -9.46 5.80 19.08
CA GLY A 320 -8.96 7.15 18.84
C GLY A 320 -8.40 7.34 17.44
N LEU A 321 -7.76 8.47 17.21
CA LEU A 321 -7.18 8.90 15.95
C LEU A 321 -5.74 8.39 15.76
N PRO A 322 -5.17 8.41 14.52
CA PRO A 322 -3.78 8.06 14.29
C PRO A 322 -2.79 8.87 15.14
N LEU A 323 -1.58 8.35 15.36
CA LEU A 323 -0.51 9.09 16.03
C LEU A 323 0.09 10.16 15.09
N PRO A 324 0.55 11.31 15.60
CA PRO A 324 1.16 12.39 14.81
C PRO A 324 2.59 12.03 14.37
N LEU A 325 2.73 11.07 13.46
CA LEU A 325 4.01 10.48 13.05
C LEU A 325 4.69 11.20 11.89
N PHE A 326 4.04 12.16 11.27
CA PHE A 326 4.41 12.90 10.08
C PHE A 326 4.31 12.06 8.80
N ILE A 327 5.23 11.13 8.56
CA ILE A 327 5.23 10.19 7.42
C ILE A 327 5.80 8.85 7.84
N LYS A 328 5.39 7.77 7.18
CA LYS A 328 5.81 6.38 7.39
C LYS A 328 5.36 5.80 8.73
N PHE A 329 4.88 4.58 8.69
CA PHE A 329 4.41 3.83 9.86
C PHE A 329 3.10 4.33 10.50
N ASP A 330 2.45 5.32 9.97
CA ASP A 330 1.13 5.80 10.38
C ASP A 330 0.05 4.76 10.12
N ASP A 331 0.03 4.21 8.91
CA ASP A 331 -0.81 3.08 8.50
C ASP A 331 -0.55 1.80 9.33
N VAL A 332 0.72 1.46 9.55
CA VAL A 332 1.12 0.29 10.34
C VAL A 332 0.69 0.44 11.81
N GLU A 333 0.93 1.59 12.42
CA GLU A 333 0.57 1.82 13.82
C GLU A 333 -0.95 1.81 14.02
N TYR A 334 -1.67 2.55 13.18
CA TYR A 334 -3.12 2.66 13.28
C TYR A 334 -3.79 1.33 12.97
N GLY A 335 -3.43 0.68 11.85
CA GLY A 335 -3.95 -0.63 11.48
C GLY A 335 -3.73 -1.66 12.58
N THR A 336 -2.49 -1.85 13.06
CA THR A 336 -2.18 -2.79 14.16
C THR A 336 -3.01 -2.52 15.43
N ARG A 337 -3.46 -1.29 15.64
CA ARG A 337 -4.31 -0.91 16.78
C ARG A 337 -5.77 -1.25 16.55
N CYS A 338 -6.32 -0.94 15.38
CA CYS A 338 -7.74 -1.02 15.07
C CYS A 338 -8.18 -2.43 14.66
N THR A 339 -7.31 -3.20 13.98
CA THR A 339 -7.69 -4.49 13.38
C THR A 339 -7.54 -5.70 14.30
N LYS A 340 -7.29 -5.50 15.59
CA LYS A 340 -7.09 -6.63 16.52
C LYS A 340 -8.25 -7.61 16.59
N ASN A 341 -9.47 -7.08 16.48
CA ASN A 341 -10.71 -7.84 16.63
C ASN A 341 -11.61 -7.73 15.39
N ALA A 342 -11.09 -7.20 14.30
CA ALA A 342 -11.83 -7.00 13.05
C ALA A 342 -10.99 -7.50 11.87
N PRO A 343 -11.57 -8.24 10.91
CA PRO A 343 -10.85 -8.72 9.75
C PRO A 343 -10.47 -7.56 8.80
N ILE A 344 -9.35 -7.73 8.10
CA ILE A 344 -9.05 -6.94 6.90
C ILE A 344 -9.40 -7.81 5.71
N ILE A 345 -10.38 -7.39 4.94
CA ILE A 345 -10.89 -8.13 3.79
C ILE A 345 -10.22 -7.62 2.52
N THR A 346 -9.83 -8.56 1.67
CA THR A 346 -9.22 -8.32 0.37
C THR A 346 -9.93 -9.16 -0.68
N MET A 347 -10.08 -8.66 -1.92
CA MET A 347 -10.73 -9.39 -3.00
C MET A 347 -10.21 -8.97 -4.38
N ASN A 348 -10.39 -9.82 -5.39
CA ASN A 348 -10.02 -9.49 -6.76
C ASN A 348 -10.80 -8.28 -7.27
N GLY A 349 -10.18 -7.49 -8.13
CA GLY A 349 -10.78 -6.32 -8.75
C GLY A 349 -10.93 -5.09 -7.83
N VAL A 350 -10.54 -5.21 -6.55
CA VAL A 350 -10.42 -4.07 -5.63
C VAL A 350 -8.96 -3.67 -5.56
N ALA A 351 -8.58 -2.70 -6.38
CA ALA A 351 -7.19 -2.29 -6.58
C ALA A 351 -7.07 -0.82 -6.95
N VAL A 352 -5.87 -0.29 -6.77
CA VAL A 352 -5.38 0.95 -7.38
C VAL A 352 -4.02 0.69 -8.00
N SER A 353 -3.62 1.47 -9.04
CA SER A 353 -2.24 1.43 -9.51
C SER A 353 -1.43 2.58 -8.92
N HIS A 354 -0.21 2.29 -8.52
CA HIS A 354 0.69 3.26 -7.91
C HIS A 354 2.12 3.09 -8.45
N GLU A 355 2.91 4.15 -8.39
CA GLU A 355 4.33 4.09 -8.74
C GLU A 355 5.11 3.23 -7.74
N ASP A 356 6.02 2.40 -8.25
CA ASP A 356 6.82 1.49 -7.43
C ASP A 356 7.65 2.26 -6.37
N PHE A 357 7.58 1.83 -5.11
CA PHE A 357 8.23 2.51 -3.97
C PHE A 357 9.76 2.59 -4.05
N ASP A 358 10.38 1.67 -4.78
CA ASP A 358 11.85 1.60 -4.91
C ASP A 358 12.46 2.83 -5.58
N ARG A 359 11.63 3.69 -6.18
CA ARG A 359 12.03 4.93 -6.87
C ARG A 359 12.14 6.15 -5.95
N LYS A 360 11.59 6.09 -4.73
CA LYS A 360 11.41 7.27 -3.85
C LYS A 360 12.26 7.21 -2.56
N TYR A 361 13.45 6.57 -2.57
CA TYR A 361 14.29 6.53 -1.38
C TYR A 361 15.07 7.83 -1.15
N GLY A 362 14.99 8.34 0.07
CA GLY A 362 15.83 9.46 0.56
C GLY A 362 16.47 9.09 1.91
N ILE A 363 17.75 9.42 2.10
CA ILE A 363 18.48 9.11 3.35
C ILE A 363 17.79 9.71 4.59
N TYR A 364 17.17 10.88 4.45
CA TYR A 364 16.45 11.55 5.54
C TYR A 364 15.24 10.72 6.04
N LEU A 365 14.66 9.87 5.20
CA LEU A 365 13.53 9.00 5.58
C LEU A 365 13.90 7.97 6.65
N GLU A 366 15.20 7.65 6.81
CA GLU A 366 15.66 6.77 7.89
C GLU A 366 15.31 7.30 9.28
N TYR A 367 15.20 8.62 9.45
CA TYR A 367 14.74 9.23 10.70
C TYR A 367 13.32 8.78 11.04
N TYR A 368 12.39 8.96 10.12
CA TYR A 368 10.98 8.61 10.33
C TYR A 368 10.79 7.10 10.47
N ASN A 369 11.41 6.32 9.59
CA ASN A 369 11.36 4.86 9.66
C ASN A 369 11.81 4.33 11.03
N VAL A 370 12.92 4.84 11.56
CA VAL A 370 13.45 4.38 12.84
C VAL A 370 12.64 4.91 14.01
N ARG A 371 12.37 6.23 14.06
CA ARG A 371 11.63 6.87 15.17
C ARG A 371 10.23 6.27 15.32
N ASN A 372 9.50 6.17 14.23
CA ASN A 372 8.11 5.72 14.26
C ASN A 372 8.02 4.23 14.61
N GLN A 373 8.94 3.39 14.10
CA GLN A 373 9.05 2.00 14.54
C GLN A 373 9.34 1.88 16.04
N LEU A 374 10.22 2.71 16.61
CA LEU A 374 10.51 2.69 18.04
C LEU A 374 9.29 3.05 18.88
N ILE A 375 8.51 4.05 18.45
CA ILE A 375 7.27 4.47 19.09
C ILE A 375 6.24 3.33 19.03
N THR A 376 6.00 2.78 17.84
CA THR A 376 5.05 1.69 17.64
C THR A 376 5.43 0.43 18.43
N LEU A 377 6.73 0.06 18.46
CA LEU A 377 7.23 -1.03 19.30
C LEU A 377 7.00 -0.79 20.80
N ALA A 378 7.25 0.44 21.27
CA ALA A 378 7.06 0.80 22.66
C ALA A 378 5.59 0.70 23.09
N LEU A 379 4.66 1.01 22.20
CA LEU A 379 3.21 0.98 22.43
C LEU A 379 2.60 -0.40 22.21
N ARG A 380 2.93 -1.08 21.11
CA ARG A 380 2.20 -2.27 20.61
C ARG A 380 2.84 -3.62 20.93
N LYS A 381 4.15 -3.66 21.21
CA LYS A 381 4.85 -4.93 21.42
C LYS A 381 5.56 -4.98 22.79
N ARG A 382 5.92 -6.19 23.24
CA ARG A 382 6.79 -6.37 24.42
C ARG A 382 8.22 -5.99 24.07
N TYR A 383 8.51 -4.69 24.07
CA TYR A 383 9.81 -4.17 23.67
C TYR A 383 10.64 -3.72 24.86
N THR A 384 11.94 -4.03 24.84
CA THR A 384 12.89 -3.82 25.94
C THR A 384 14.06 -2.92 25.51
N ALA A 385 14.81 -2.40 26.49
CA ALA A 385 16.04 -1.63 26.24
C ALA A 385 17.07 -2.44 25.43
N LEU A 386 17.23 -3.72 25.73
CA LEU A 386 18.14 -4.60 24.97
C LEU A 386 17.66 -4.80 23.53
N GLY A 387 16.36 -4.95 23.31
CA GLY A 387 15.78 -4.99 21.96
C GLY A 387 16.03 -3.68 21.19
N CYS A 388 15.93 -2.53 21.87
CA CYS A 388 16.22 -1.22 21.30
C CYS A 388 17.70 -1.08 20.91
N ILE A 389 18.63 -1.55 21.75
CA ILE A 389 20.08 -1.62 21.44
C ILE A 389 20.33 -2.55 20.25
N GLY A 390 19.69 -3.72 20.23
CA GLY A 390 19.80 -4.66 19.11
C GLY A 390 19.35 -4.03 17.78
N ARG A 391 18.28 -3.22 17.79
CA ARG A 391 17.83 -2.47 16.61
C ARG A 391 18.84 -1.40 16.19
N LEU A 392 19.38 -0.63 17.14
CA LEU A 392 20.46 0.31 16.87
C LEU A 392 21.66 -0.39 16.23
N ALA A 393 22.10 -1.52 16.81
CA ALA A 393 23.21 -2.29 16.28
C ALA A 393 22.95 -2.81 14.85
N LYS A 394 21.74 -3.34 14.59
CA LYS A 394 21.34 -3.83 13.26
C LYS A 394 21.31 -2.71 12.22
N ALA A 395 20.66 -1.56 12.53
CA ALA A 395 20.60 -0.41 11.65
C ALA A 395 21.99 0.18 11.38
N SER A 396 22.83 0.25 12.43
CA SER A 396 24.21 0.74 12.33
C SER A 396 25.07 -0.20 11.49
N ALA A 397 25.05 -1.49 11.73
CA ALA A 397 25.81 -2.47 10.97
C ALA A 397 25.44 -2.41 9.48
N LYS A 398 24.13 -2.34 9.13
CA LYS A 398 23.67 -2.20 7.74
C LYS A 398 24.31 -0.98 7.08
N ASN A 399 24.20 0.18 7.70
CA ASN A 399 24.66 1.42 7.09
C ASN A 399 26.19 1.58 7.12
N LEU A 400 26.84 1.21 8.21
CA LEU A 400 28.30 1.32 8.34
C LEU A 400 29.04 0.35 7.39
N PHE A 401 28.57 -0.87 7.24
CA PHE A 401 29.19 -1.87 6.36
C PHE A 401 28.96 -1.56 4.86
N LEU A 402 27.93 -0.78 4.55
CA LEU A 402 27.67 -0.25 3.21
C LEU A 402 28.28 1.15 2.98
N TYR A 403 29.07 1.66 3.92
CA TYR A 403 29.73 2.98 3.91
C TYR A 403 28.77 4.18 3.91
N ARG A 404 27.51 3.97 4.28
CA ARG A 404 26.45 5.00 4.37
C ARG A 404 26.56 5.80 5.68
N TYR A 405 27.71 6.42 5.95
CA TYR A 405 27.91 7.15 7.22
C TYR A 405 26.96 8.35 7.37
N SER A 406 26.56 8.97 6.27
CA SER A 406 25.58 10.04 6.25
C SER A 406 24.21 9.59 6.77
N ALA A 407 23.79 8.35 6.48
CA ALA A 407 22.54 7.78 6.97
C ALA A 407 22.53 7.56 8.49
N MET A 408 23.69 7.57 9.15
CA MET A 408 23.76 7.40 10.60
C MET A 408 23.27 8.63 11.38
N GLN A 409 23.34 9.83 10.80
CA GLN A 409 22.88 11.05 11.50
C GLN A 409 21.36 11.06 11.73
N PRO A 410 20.49 10.86 10.71
CA PRO A 410 19.05 10.76 10.93
C PRO A 410 18.68 9.59 11.83
N ILE A 411 19.38 8.43 11.73
CA ILE A 411 19.14 7.28 12.61
C ILE A 411 19.44 7.65 14.07
N PHE A 412 20.59 8.27 14.37
CA PHE A 412 20.93 8.67 15.74
C PHE A 412 19.92 9.65 16.30
N ARG A 413 19.51 10.64 15.51
CA ARG A 413 18.50 11.61 15.91
C ARG A 413 17.16 10.93 16.22
N ALA A 414 16.76 9.95 15.43
CA ALA A 414 15.54 9.18 15.67
C ALA A 414 15.52 8.49 17.05
N PHE A 415 16.65 7.89 17.45
CA PHE A 415 16.77 7.29 18.79
C PHE A 415 16.80 8.36 19.89
N GLU A 416 17.52 9.47 19.67
CA GLU A 416 17.64 10.57 20.63
C GLU A 416 16.26 11.19 20.88
N ASP A 417 15.50 11.52 19.84
CA ASP A 417 14.16 12.11 19.94
C ASP A 417 13.17 11.12 20.60
N PHE A 418 13.20 9.83 20.25
CA PHE A 418 12.43 8.81 20.95
C PHE A 418 12.73 8.77 22.45
N LEU A 419 14.00 8.84 22.85
CA LEU A 419 14.42 8.79 24.25
C LEU A 419 14.03 10.03 25.07
N LEU A 420 13.69 11.15 24.42
CA LEU A 420 13.16 12.34 25.08
C LEU A 420 11.66 12.19 25.42
N GLY A 421 10.95 11.28 24.75
CA GLY A 421 9.56 10.93 25.06
C GLY A 421 8.51 11.71 24.27
N ALA A 422 7.24 11.46 24.59
CA ALA A 422 6.11 11.96 23.80
C ALA A 422 6.00 13.49 23.81
N ASP A 423 6.17 14.14 24.96
CA ASP A 423 6.00 15.58 25.05
C ASP A 423 7.02 16.32 24.17
N HIS A 424 8.28 15.84 24.11
CA HIS A 424 9.27 16.38 23.18
C HIS A 424 8.81 16.24 21.72
N LEU A 425 8.26 15.07 21.34
CA LEU A 425 7.78 14.85 19.97
C LEU A 425 6.68 15.87 19.60
N MET A 426 5.78 16.18 20.53
CA MET A 426 4.68 17.14 20.30
C MET A 426 5.14 18.60 20.21
N THR A 427 6.31 18.93 20.75
CA THR A 427 6.88 20.29 20.66
C THR A 427 7.69 20.54 19.40
N LEU A 428 8.00 19.50 18.62
CA LEU A 428 8.74 19.65 17.38
C LEU A 428 7.88 20.29 16.29
N ASP A 429 8.38 21.34 15.66
CA ASP A 429 7.82 21.79 14.39
C ASP A 429 8.14 20.75 13.31
N ALA A 430 7.10 20.03 12.87
CA ALA A 430 7.26 18.89 11.97
C ALA A 430 7.79 19.30 10.59
N GLU A 431 7.36 20.46 10.08
CA GLU A 431 7.82 20.97 8.79
C GLU A 431 9.27 21.44 8.84
N GLU A 432 9.66 22.19 9.90
CA GLU A 432 11.04 22.63 10.10
C GLU A 432 11.97 21.43 10.31
N LEU A 433 11.55 20.45 11.10
CA LEU A 433 12.28 19.20 11.28
C LEU A 433 12.52 18.50 9.92
N ASN A 434 11.48 18.35 9.11
CA ASN A 434 11.59 17.71 7.80
C ASN A 434 12.52 18.49 6.87
N ARG A 435 12.39 19.81 6.82
CA ARG A 435 13.28 20.69 6.06
C ARG A 435 14.74 20.52 6.50
N SER A 436 14.99 20.54 7.80
CA SER A 436 16.32 20.32 8.39
C SER A 436 16.90 18.95 8.02
N LEU A 437 16.09 17.89 8.06
CA LEU A 437 16.52 16.55 7.68
C LEU A 437 16.89 16.46 6.19
N ILE A 438 16.10 17.07 5.32
CA ILE A 438 16.37 17.11 3.86
C ILE A 438 17.66 17.90 3.58
N MET A 439 17.82 19.08 4.18
CA MET A 439 18.98 19.94 3.94
C MET A 439 20.31 19.35 4.44
N ASN A 440 20.26 18.62 5.56
CA ASN A 440 21.47 18.07 6.21
C ASN A 440 21.85 16.66 5.72
N ASN A 441 21.13 16.11 4.75
CA ASN A 441 21.42 14.78 4.20
C ASN A 441 21.76 14.86 2.71
N PRO A 442 22.64 13.98 2.22
CA PRO A 442 22.98 13.93 0.81
C PRO A 442 21.74 13.66 -0.03
N LYS A 443 21.64 14.33 -1.16
CA LYS A 443 20.68 14.02 -2.23
C LYS A 443 21.29 13.00 -3.18
N ALA A 444 20.45 12.20 -3.84
CA ALA A 444 20.87 11.38 -4.95
C ALA A 444 21.32 12.30 -6.11
N SER A 445 22.40 11.93 -6.78
CA SER A 445 22.90 12.64 -7.97
C SER A 445 22.57 11.83 -9.23
N PRO A 446 22.43 12.49 -10.40
CA PRO A 446 22.41 11.79 -11.67
C PRO A 446 23.62 10.85 -11.78
N LEU A 447 23.40 9.62 -12.24
CA LEU A 447 24.47 8.61 -12.28
C LEU A 447 25.62 9.03 -13.18
N GLU A 448 25.32 9.68 -14.29
CA GLU A 448 26.32 10.21 -15.25
C GLU A 448 27.26 11.25 -14.64
N GLU A 449 26.80 11.98 -13.61
CA GLU A 449 27.61 12.96 -12.88
C GLU A 449 28.51 12.31 -11.82
N ILE A 450 28.28 11.04 -11.46
CA ILE A 450 29.06 10.36 -10.43
C ILE A 450 30.39 9.85 -11.03
N PRO A 451 31.55 10.31 -10.56
CA PRO A 451 32.83 9.93 -11.14
C PRO A 451 33.07 8.41 -11.17
N GLY A 452 33.38 7.87 -12.34
CA GLY A 452 33.62 6.44 -12.54
C GLY A 452 32.37 5.61 -12.83
N TRP A 453 31.20 6.23 -12.94
CA TRP A 453 30.03 5.57 -13.50
C TRP A 453 30.23 5.33 -15.00
N VAL A 454 29.85 4.17 -15.47
CA VAL A 454 29.86 3.79 -16.89
C VAL A 454 28.48 3.27 -17.28
N ALA A 455 27.99 3.69 -18.42
CA ALA A 455 26.75 3.15 -18.97
C ALA A 455 26.84 1.61 -19.07
N GLY A 456 25.75 0.92 -18.71
CA GLY A 456 25.73 -0.54 -18.66
C GLY A 456 26.11 -1.15 -17.30
N MET A 457 26.54 -0.37 -16.30
CA MET A 457 26.84 -0.92 -14.98
C MET A 457 25.61 -1.47 -14.26
N LYS A 458 24.40 -0.97 -14.55
CA LYS A 458 23.16 -1.52 -13.99
C LYS A 458 22.89 -2.92 -14.52
N GLU A 459 23.04 -3.09 -15.82
CA GLU A 459 22.76 -4.32 -16.56
C GLU A 459 23.78 -5.44 -16.23
N THR A 460 25.00 -5.06 -15.90
CA THR A 460 26.06 -6.02 -15.52
C THR A 460 26.00 -6.47 -14.06
N PHE A 461 25.15 -5.82 -13.24
CA PHE A 461 25.01 -6.22 -11.84
C PHE A 461 24.29 -7.57 -11.72
N THR A 462 25.00 -8.55 -11.16
CA THR A 462 24.41 -9.86 -10.84
C THR A 462 24.32 -10.01 -9.32
N PRO A 463 23.11 -10.18 -8.76
CA PRO A 463 22.95 -10.44 -7.35
C PRO A 463 23.68 -11.72 -6.94
N HIS A 464 24.54 -11.66 -5.95
CA HIS A 464 25.26 -12.83 -5.46
C HIS A 464 25.29 -12.86 -3.93
N GLY A 465 25.23 -14.07 -3.38
CA GLY A 465 25.41 -14.31 -1.95
C GLY A 465 26.89 -14.24 -1.54
N ALA A 466 27.17 -13.83 -0.31
CA ALA A 466 28.50 -13.96 0.25
C ALA A 466 28.71 -15.40 0.76
N SER A 467 29.83 -16.04 0.42
CA SER A 467 30.24 -17.31 1.01
C SER A 467 30.39 -17.17 2.54
N ILE A 468 30.35 -18.30 3.26
CA ILE A 468 30.48 -18.29 4.73
C ILE A 468 31.80 -17.64 5.18
N PHE A 469 32.91 -17.92 4.50
CA PHE A 469 34.20 -17.31 4.77
C PHE A 469 34.20 -15.81 4.54
N LYS A 470 33.53 -15.34 3.47
CA LYS A 470 33.37 -13.92 3.20
C LYS A 470 32.53 -13.23 4.28
N LYS A 471 31.46 -13.89 4.77
CA LYS A 471 30.63 -13.37 5.88
C LYS A 471 31.45 -13.23 7.16
N ILE A 472 32.25 -14.25 7.51
CA ILE A 472 33.16 -14.20 8.66
C ILE A 472 34.17 -13.06 8.49
N GLY A 473 34.80 -12.93 7.33
CA GLY A 473 35.74 -11.85 7.03
C GLY A 473 35.11 -10.46 7.15
N ILE A 474 33.87 -10.29 6.71
CA ILE A 474 33.11 -9.02 6.86
C ILE A 474 32.96 -8.67 8.35
N VAL A 475 32.58 -9.64 9.18
CA VAL A 475 32.37 -9.41 10.62
C VAL A 475 33.69 -9.11 11.32
N LEU A 476 34.72 -9.95 11.14
CA LEU A 476 36.02 -9.81 11.79
C LEU A 476 36.75 -8.53 11.40
N THR A 477 36.55 -8.04 10.18
CA THR A 477 37.18 -6.81 9.70
C THR A 477 36.29 -5.58 9.82
N LEU A 478 35.17 -5.66 10.56
CA LEU A 478 34.20 -4.58 10.73
C LEU A 478 33.73 -4.01 9.38
N GLY A 479 33.23 -4.87 8.49
CA GLY A 479 32.80 -4.46 7.14
C GLY A 479 33.95 -4.11 6.21
N GLY A 480 35.17 -4.57 6.51
CA GLY A 480 36.39 -4.26 5.74
C GLY A 480 37.15 -2.99 6.18
N HIS A 481 36.68 -2.31 7.25
CA HIS A 481 37.33 -1.07 7.72
C HIS A 481 38.72 -1.30 8.32
N LEU A 482 38.99 -2.49 8.88
CA LEU A 482 40.31 -2.85 9.41
C LEU A 482 41.28 -3.30 8.31
N ILE A 483 40.83 -3.49 7.07
CA ILE A 483 41.67 -3.90 5.96
C ILE A 483 42.47 -2.69 5.45
N PRO A 484 43.83 -2.76 5.34
CA PRO A 484 44.63 -1.70 4.75
C PRO A 484 44.18 -1.36 3.32
N SER A 485 44.25 -0.08 2.93
CA SER A 485 43.72 0.38 1.65
C SER A 485 44.42 -0.28 0.45
N PHE A 486 45.69 -0.65 0.57
CA PHE A 486 46.45 -1.32 -0.52
C PHE A 486 45.97 -2.76 -0.78
N MET A 487 45.29 -3.39 0.22
CA MET A 487 44.67 -4.71 0.07
C MET A 487 43.21 -4.65 -0.42
N CYS A 488 42.67 -3.45 -0.66
CA CYS A 488 41.35 -3.25 -1.15
C CYS A 488 41.31 -3.18 -2.68
N LYS A 489 40.15 -3.52 -3.21
CA LYS A 489 39.90 -3.41 -4.66
C LYS A 489 39.78 -1.93 -5.04
N LYS A 490 40.56 -1.50 -6.01
CA LYS A 490 40.50 -0.14 -6.59
C LYS A 490 39.26 0.02 -7.49
N GLN A 491 38.77 -1.09 -8.03
CA GLN A 491 37.57 -1.09 -8.88
C GLN A 491 36.37 -0.60 -8.11
N LEU A 492 35.57 0.27 -8.73
CA LEU A 492 34.30 0.75 -8.24
C LEU A 492 33.29 -0.41 -8.22
N ALA A 493 32.50 -0.52 -7.14
CA ALA A 493 31.35 -1.41 -7.10
C ALA A 493 30.07 -0.60 -7.26
N ALA A 494 29.20 -1.00 -8.19
CA ALA A 494 27.86 -0.44 -8.38
C ALA A 494 26.81 -1.51 -8.08
N PHE A 495 25.77 -1.17 -7.31
CA PHE A 495 24.69 -2.10 -6.95
C PHE A 495 23.42 -1.35 -6.54
N PRO A 496 22.24 -2.00 -6.62
CA PRO A 496 20.99 -1.41 -6.19
C PRO A 496 20.98 -1.04 -4.71
N LEU A 497 20.38 0.10 -4.39
CA LEU A 497 20.33 0.64 -3.02
C LEU A 497 19.40 -0.15 -2.10
N PRO A 498 18.18 -0.58 -2.52
CA PRO A 498 17.25 -1.30 -1.66
C PRO A 498 17.81 -2.66 -1.23
N ASP A 499 18.35 -3.42 -2.15
CA ASP A 499 18.83 -4.80 -1.96
C ASP A 499 20.31 -4.92 -1.60
N ALA A 500 20.92 -3.82 -1.17
CA ALA A 500 22.33 -3.80 -0.87
C ALA A 500 22.72 -4.78 0.25
N LYS A 501 23.60 -5.74 -0.08
CA LYS A 501 24.18 -6.71 0.85
C LYS A 501 25.60 -6.31 1.23
N PHE A 502 26.01 -6.59 2.45
CA PHE A 502 27.36 -6.26 2.97
C PHE A 502 28.49 -6.77 2.09
N GLY A 503 28.29 -7.90 1.43
CA GLY A 503 29.26 -8.48 0.51
C GLY A 503 29.55 -7.64 -0.75
N TYR A 504 28.67 -6.73 -1.12
CA TYR A 504 28.84 -5.90 -2.32
C TYR A 504 29.87 -4.78 -2.11
N SER A 505 29.90 -4.18 -0.93
CA SER A 505 30.86 -3.12 -0.56
C SER A 505 32.19 -3.68 -0.04
N PHE A 506 32.22 -4.95 0.39
CA PHE A 506 33.37 -5.53 1.07
C PHE A 506 34.66 -5.47 0.26
N ARG A 507 35.71 -4.83 0.82
CA ARG A 507 37.01 -4.58 0.21
C ARG A 507 37.03 -3.60 -0.95
N HIS A 508 35.93 -2.89 -1.24
CA HIS A 508 35.94 -1.78 -2.17
C HIS A 508 36.25 -0.46 -1.44
N LEU A 509 36.97 0.45 -2.07
CA LEU A 509 37.23 1.78 -1.50
C LEU A 509 36.08 2.75 -1.77
N ARG A 510 35.35 2.53 -2.86
CA ARG A 510 34.23 3.36 -3.32
C ARG A 510 33.11 2.47 -3.83
N THR A 511 31.87 2.90 -3.59
CA THR A 511 30.67 2.24 -4.10
C THR A 511 29.69 3.27 -4.64
N ILE A 512 29.00 2.93 -5.72
CA ILE A 512 27.81 3.64 -6.19
C ILE A 512 26.60 2.78 -5.86
N GLN A 513 25.65 3.36 -5.17
CA GLN A 513 24.39 2.69 -4.82
C GLN A 513 23.27 3.43 -5.52
N TYR A 514 22.71 2.82 -6.56
CA TYR A 514 21.73 3.45 -7.43
C TYR A 514 20.30 3.07 -7.05
N GLN A 515 19.36 3.96 -7.37
CA GLN A 515 17.93 3.72 -7.19
C GLN A 515 17.40 2.88 -8.36
N LEU A 516 16.54 1.93 -8.08
CA LEU A 516 15.85 1.16 -9.11
C LEU A 516 14.85 2.07 -9.84
N GLY A 517 14.77 1.91 -11.15
CA GLY A 517 13.82 2.67 -11.98
C GLY A 517 14.11 4.17 -12.12
N SER A 518 15.26 4.66 -11.65
CA SER A 518 15.73 6.04 -11.90
C SER A 518 17.20 6.06 -12.29
N ASP A 519 17.64 7.14 -12.91
CA ASP A 519 19.06 7.35 -13.26
C ASP A 519 19.79 8.17 -12.20
N THR A 520 19.46 7.92 -10.93
CA THR A 520 20.06 8.59 -9.78
C THR A 520 20.67 7.59 -8.79
N GLY A 521 21.64 8.06 -8.02
CA GLY A 521 22.30 7.24 -7.00
C GLY A 521 23.17 8.05 -6.05
N TYR A 522 23.82 7.33 -5.16
CA TYR A 522 24.72 7.88 -4.16
C TYR A 522 26.12 7.30 -4.32
N GLU A 523 27.15 8.15 -4.22
CA GLU A 523 28.52 7.72 -4.04
C GLU A 523 28.84 7.59 -2.55
N PHE A 524 29.37 6.43 -2.15
CA PHE A 524 29.88 6.21 -0.79
C PHE A 524 31.34 5.78 -0.83
N LYS A 525 32.14 6.40 0.07
CA LYS A 525 33.58 6.14 0.19
C LYS A 525 33.88 5.50 1.55
N ARG A 526 34.70 4.46 1.56
CA ARG A 526 35.16 3.85 2.80
C ARG A 526 36.02 4.85 3.60
N SER A 527 35.67 5.05 4.87
CA SER A 527 36.37 5.93 5.79
C SER A 527 36.44 5.32 7.18
N PHE A 528 37.65 4.96 7.62
CA PHE A 528 37.87 4.44 8.97
C PHE A 528 37.53 5.48 10.05
N LYS A 529 37.91 6.75 9.82
CA LYS A 529 37.59 7.85 10.74
C LYS A 529 36.09 8.03 10.94
N SER A 530 35.32 8.04 9.84
CA SER A 530 33.86 8.16 9.89
C SER A 530 33.21 6.95 10.55
N PHE A 531 33.72 5.76 10.29
CA PHE A 531 33.29 4.52 10.93
C PHE A 531 33.47 4.59 12.45
N MET A 532 34.70 4.92 12.93
CA MET A 532 35.00 4.99 14.36
C MET A 532 34.18 6.08 15.07
N LYS A 533 33.97 7.23 14.43
CA LYS A 533 33.09 8.30 14.96
C LYS A 533 31.65 7.79 15.14
N ALA A 534 31.12 7.12 14.14
CA ALA A 534 29.77 6.58 14.21
C ALA A 534 29.67 5.42 15.23
N LEU A 535 30.64 4.52 15.30
CA LEU A 535 30.72 3.44 16.28
C LEU A 535 30.75 4.00 17.72
N GLY A 536 31.57 5.01 17.99
CA GLY A 536 31.62 5.67 19.28
C GLY A 536 30.26 6.28 19.68
N LYS A 537 29.56 6.91 18.71
CA LYS A 537 28.20 7.42 18.95
C LYS A 537 27.19 6.30 19.17
N CYS A 538 27.29 5.16 18.48
CA CYS A 538 26.46 3.98 18.75
C CYS A 538 26.63 3.46 20.19
N ILE A 539 27.88 3.36 20.67
CA ILE A 539 28.16 2.91 22.03
C ILE A 539 27.58 3.89 23.05
N ALA A 540 27.83 5.20 22.90
CA ALA A 540 27.29 6.23 23.78
C ALA A 540 25.75 6.21 23.80
N LEU A 541 25.13 6.02 22.64
CA LEU A 541 23.67 5.96 22.52
C LEU A 541 23.12 4.67 23.16
N SER A 542 23.84 3.54 23.07
CA SER A 542 23.47 2.28 23.76
C SER A 542 23.39 2.47 25.27
N PHE A 543 24.34 3.20 25.87
CA PHE A 543 24.26 3.55 27.30
C PHE A 543 23.06 4.47 27.59
N LYS A 544 22.79 5.48 26.76
CA LYS A 544 21.60 6.32 26.91
C LYS A 544 20.31 5.50 26.85
N ILE A 545 20.24 4.52 25.96
CA ILE A 545 19.08 3.62 25.84
C ILE A 545 18.89 2.82 27.14
N LEU A 546 19.94 2.22 27.70
CA LEU A 546 19.84 1.44 28.94
C LEU A 546 19.17 2.23 30.07
N PHE A 547 19.53 3.50 30.23
CA PHE A 547 19.03 4.33 31.34
C PHE A 547 17.70 5.06 31.02
N LYS A 548 17.45 5.44 29.76
CA LYS A 548 16.31 6.30 29.42
C LYS A 548 15.14 5.58 28.77
N PHE A 549 15.34 4.38 28.19
CA PHE A 549 14.32 3.65 27.46
C PHE A 549 13.03 3.44 28.26
N GLY A 550 13.15 2.99 29.52
CA GLY A 550 11.98 2.73 30.37
C GLY A 550 11.15 3.99 30.65
N ARG A 551 11.82 5.14 30.80
CA ARG A 551 11.15 6.45 30.96
C ARG A 551 10.45 6.88 29.66
N ALA A 552 11.14 6.77 28.52
CA ALA A 552 10.58 7.11 27.23
C ALA A 552 9.35 6.25 26.90
N LYS A 553 9.46 4.93 27.07
CA LYS A 553 8.33 4.01 26.87
C LYS A 553 7.12 4.36 27.73
N ARG A 554 7.33 4.69 29.01
CA ARG A 554 6.22 5.12 29.88
C ARG A 554 5.63 6.47 29.48
N SER A 555 6.45 7.39 28.98
CA SER A 555 5.98 8.69 28.46
C SER A 555 5.00 8.49 27.29
N PHE A 556 5.39 7.70 26.28
CA PHE A 556 4.49 7.39 25.15
C PHE A 556 3.22 6.69 25.60
N LYS A 557 3.30 5.67 26.48
CA LYS A 557 2.11 4.98 26.98
C LYS A 557 1.15 5.87 27.76
N ARG A 558 1.65 6.83 28.53
CA ARG A 558 0.80 7.78 29.26
C ARG A 558 0.18 8.83 28.36
N ALA A 559 0.90 9.23 27.32
CA ALA A 559 0.43 10.22 26.38
C ALA A 559 -0.53 9.66 25.33
N GLU A 560 -0.57 8.35 25.12
CA GLU A 560 -1.27 7.69 24.01
C GLU A 560 -2.73 8.17 23.88
N ASN A 561 -3.53 8.01 24.93
CA ASN A 561 -4.95 8.42 24.88
C ASN A 561 -5.12 9.93 24.61
N ARG A 562 -4.20 10.77 25.11
CA ARG A 562 -4.22 12.19 24.83
C ARG A 562 -3.89 12.50 23.38
N ILE A 563 -2.79 11.96 22.85
CA ILE A 563 -2.31 12.29 21.49
C ILE A 563 -3.07 11.59 20.38
N THR A 564 -4.03 10.73 20.73
CA THR A 564 -5.00 10.12 19.81
C THR A 564 -6.41 10.66 19.97
N SER A 565 -6.62 11.64 20.86
CA SER A 565 -7.94 12.24 21.08
C SER A 565 -8.29 13.29 20.03
N LEU A 566 -9.58 13.54 19.86
CA LEU A 566 -10.09 14.61 18.99
C LEU A 566 -9.60 15.97 19.48
N GLU A 567 -9.63 16.22 20.80
CA GLU A 567 -9.21 17.48 21.40
C GLU A 567 -7.74 17.81 21.10
N PHE A 568 -6.86 16.80 21.19
CA PHE A 568 -5.46 16.98 20.83
C PHE A 568 -5.30 17.33 19.34
N TRP A 569 -6.01 16.63 18.47
CA TRP A 569 -5.90 16.87 17.04
C TRP A 569 -6.50 18.20 16.61
N ASP A 570 -7.56 18.68 17.29
CA ASP A 570 -8.11 20.01 17.09
C ASP A 570 -7.09 21.11 17.41
N GLU A 571 -6.41 20.99 18.54
CA GLU A 571 -5.35 21.91 18.94
C GLU A 571 -4.15 21.81 17.99
N TYR A 572 -3.71 20.58 17.68
CA TYR A 572 -2.53 20.32 16.85
C TYR A 572 -2.68 20.83 15.41
N LEU A 573 -3.87 20.66 14.83
CA LEU A 573 -4.20 21.13 13.48
C LEU A 573 -4.75 22.58 13.48
N SER A 574 -5.05 23.17 14.62
CA SER A 574 -5.70 24.48 14.77
C SER A 574 -7.07 24.52 14.07
N LEU A 575 -7.94 23.52 14.36
CA LEU A 575 -9.27 23.36 13.75
C LEU A 575 -10.35 24.22 14.41
#